data_18e7b6cf966aa53dcc4c8bab39d4cd12
#
_entry.id   18e7b6cf966aa53dcc4c8bab39d4cd12
#
_cell.length_a   1.000
_cell.length_b   1.000
_cell.length_c   1.000
_cell.angle_alpha   90.00
_cell.angle_beta   90.00
_cell.angle_gamma   90.00
#
_symmetry.space_group_name_H-M   'P 1'
#
loop_
_entity.id
_entity.type
_entity.pdbx_description
1 polymer ?
#
loop_
_entity_poly.entity_id
_entity_poly.type
_entity_poly.pdbx_seq_one_letter_code
_entity_poly.pdbx_strand_id
1 'polypeptide(L)'
;MPAGEHNNFMILSTASAFRLPAKGALLALLLALGGCGGGGGAEPEPLPCHGYGCAYDVQGPAGMRLRYAPAVEPSDPRANVVFLEQLYQMVEDCAGIQAPAPFVIIEKEGALVSPLDSLPHNGLYYSDPDLILIDDSAWSFWSLKHEAVHYLLHHALGNSDPNHTSSLFVTCVELPFAMP
;
A
#
# COMPACT_ATOMS: atom_id res chain seq x y z
N MET A 1 32.71 -7.75 40.99
CA MET A 1 33.28 -8.07 39.68
C MET A 1 33.05 -9.54 39.41
N PRO A 2 32.29 -9.91 38.44
CA PRO A 2 32.67 -10.92 37.50
C PRO A 2 32.48 -10.50 36.05
N ALA A 3 33.31 -11.13 35.21
CA ALA A 3 33.55 -10.82 33.82
C ALA A 3 32.37 -11.18 32.89
N GLY A 4 32.17 -10.36 31.85
CA GLY A 4 31.19 -10.58 30.81
C GLY A 4 31.67 -11.60 29.77
N GLU A 5 30.79 -12.50 29.39
CA GLU A 5 30.98 -13.40 28.25
C GLU A 5 30.50 -12.73 26.96
N HIS A 6 31.44 -12.57 26.02
CA HIS A 6 31.17 -12.18 24.65
C HIS A 6 30.68 -13.39 23.85
N ASN A 7 29.42 -13.44 23.48
CA ASN A 7 28.91 -14.38 22.49
C ASN A 7 29.07 -13.81 21.07
N ASN A 8 30.14 -14.31 20.39
CA ASN A 8 30.30 -14.13 18.94
C ASN A 8 29.33 -15.06 18.19
N PHE A 9 28.32 -14.51 17.56
CA PHE A 9 27.45 -15.22 16.64
C PHE A 9 28.03 -15.14 15.22
N MET A 10 28.65 -16.26 14.77
CA MET A 10 29.10 -16.43 13.39
C MET A 10 27.90 -16.68 12.48
N ILE A 11 27.64 -15.76 11.56
CA ILE A 11 26.66 -15.96 10.48
C ILE A 11 27.38 -16.65 9.31
N LEU A 12 27.07 -17.92 9.10
CA LEU A 12 27.47 -18.67 7.92
C LEU A 12 26.53 -18.33 6.76
N SER A 13 27.06 -17.57 5.80
CA SER A 13 26.42 -17.29 4.52
C SER A 13 26.62 -18.48 3.59
N THR A 14 25.57 -19.22 3.28
CA THR A 14 25.56 -20.24 2.22
C THR A 14 25.02 -19.62 0.94
N ALA A 15 25.93 -19.32 0.01
CA ALA A 15 25.58 -18.95 -1.35
C ALA A 15 25.19 -20.21 -2.14
N SER A 16 23.92 -20.33 -2.49
CA SER A 16 23.42 -21.35 -3.41
C SER A 16 23.53 -20.85 -4.84
N ALA A 17 24.48 -21.42 -5.59
CA ALA A 17 24.65 -21.19 -7.01
C ALA A 17 23.57 -21.99 -7.80
N PHE A 18 22.63 -21.29 -8.43
CA PHE A 18 21.71 -21.87 -9.39
C PHE A 18 22.42 -22.01 -10.75
N ARG A 19 22.66 -23.28 -11.18
CA ARG A 19 23.10 -23.62 -12.54
C ARG A 19 21.90 -23.72 -13.46
N LEU A 20 21.89 -22.92 -14.51
CA LEU A 20 20.99 -23.04 -15.65
C LEU A 20 21.48 -24.15 -16.59
N PRO A 21 20.63 -25.07 -17.06
CA PRO A 21 20.97 -25.95 -18.19
C PRO A 21 20.70 -25.25 -19.52
N ALA A 22 21.74 -25.16 -20.34
CA ALA A 22 21.62 -24.81 -21.74
C ALA A 22 21.27 -26.08 -22.55
N LYS A 23 20.53 -25.88 -23.63
CA LYS A 23 20.34 -26.65 -24.85
C LYS A 23 18.93 -27.16 -25.11
N GLY A 24 18.43 -26.74 -26.26
CA GLY A 24 17.25 -27.30 -26.93
C GLY A 24 16.67 -26.35 -27.95
N ALA A 25 17.46 -26.08 -29.03
CA ALA A 25 16.88 -25.50 -30.24
C ALA A 25 16.09 -26.60 -30.97
N LEU A 26 14.80 -26.39 -31.21
CA LEU A 26 14.05 -27.13 -32.22
C LEU A 26 13.16 -26.19 -33.03
N LEU A 27 13.55 -26.05 -34.27
CA LEU A 27 12.88 -25.39 -35.37
C LEU A 27 11.61 -26.16 -35.72
N ALA A 28 10.44 -25.55 -35.63
CA ALA A 28 9.22 -26.04 -36.23
C ALA A 28 8.49 -24.90 -36.93
N LEU A 29 8.76 -24.83 -38.22
CA LEU A 29 8.02 -24.06 -39.22
C LEU A 29 6.75 -24.84 -39.56
N LEU A 30 5.57 -24.32 -39.24
CA LEU A 30 4.32 -24.80 -39.84
C LEU A 30 3.34 -23.64 -40.05
N LEU A 31 3.02 -23.51 -41.31
CA LEU A 31 1.98 -22.72 -41.92
C LEU A 31 0.63 -22.81 -41.19
N ALA A 32 0.01 -21.71 -40.93
CA ALA A 32 -1.41 -21.64 -40.65
C ALA A 32 -2.07 -20.53 -41.46
N LEU A 33 -2.85 -20.96 -42.39
CA LEU A 33 -3.83 -20.20 -43.14
C LEU A 33 -5.08 -19.95 -42.29
N GLY A 34 -5.53 -18.72 -42.26
CA GLY A 34 -6.95 -18.37 -42.28
C GLY A 34 -7.76 -18.58 -41.02
N GLY A 35 -8.13 -17.46 -40.42
CA GLY A 35 -9.21 -17.36 -39.46
C GLY A 35 -9.39 -15.92 -39.02
N CYS A 36 -10.08 -15.10 -39.83
CA CYS A 36 -10.72 -13.88 -39.36
C CYS A 36 -11.82 -14.26 -38.39
N GLY A 37 -11.47 -14.34 -37.10
CA GLY A 37 -12.41 -14.36 -35.98
C GLY A 37 -12.12 -13.15 -35.13
N GLY A 38 -12.85 -12.06 -35.32
CA GLY A 38 -12.83 -10.90 -34.45
C GLY A 38 -13.42 -11.26 -33.11
N GLY A 39 -12.63 -11.94 -32.28
CA GLY A 39 -12.81 -11.98 -30.84
C GLY A 39 -12.03 -10.81 -30.27
N GLY A 40 -12.66 -9.66 -30.10
CA GLY A 40 -12.16 -8.64 -29.21
C GLY A 40 -12.08 -9.27 -27.83
N GLY A 41 -10.91 -9.79 -27.46
CA GLY A 41 -10.61 -10.10 -26.09
C GLY A 41 -10.73 -8.79 -25.33
N ALA A 42 -11.81 -8.63 -24.58
CA ALA A 42 -11.88 -7.56 -23.63
C ALA A 42 -10.62 -7.67 -22.77
N GLU A 43 -9.77 -6.67 -22.84
CA GLU A 43 -8.69 -6.51 -21.90
C GLU A 43 -9.31 -6.64 -20.51
N PRO A 44 -8.77 -7.53 -19.62
CA PRO A 44 -9.37 -7.68 -18.31
C PRO A 44 -9.46 -6.30 -17.68
N GLU A 45 -10.68 -5.87 -17.38
CA GLU A 45 -10.89 -4.60 -16.70
C GLU A 45 -10.00 -4.57 -15.47
N PRO A 46 -9.18 -3.50 -15.31
CA PRO A 46 -8.36 -3.36 -14.11
C PRO A 46 -9.28 -3.45 -12.91
N LEU A 47 -8.92 -4.31 -11.95
CA LEU A 47 -9.69 -4.51 -10.72
C LEU A 47 -10.10 -3.14 -10.17
N PRO A 48 -11.40 -2.92 -9.94
CA PRO A 48 -11.88 -1.61 -9.57
C PRO A 48 -11.31 -1.24 -8.19
N CYS A 49 -10.50 -0.20 -8.14
CA CYS A 49 -10.07 0.38 -6.89
C CYS A 49 -11.31 0.94 -6.18
N HIS A 50 -11.93 0.12 -5.35
CA HIS A 50 -13.13 0.43 -4.55
C HIS A 50 -14.28 1.09 -5.36
N GLY A 51 -14.51 0.63 -6.59
CA GLY A 51 -15.59 1.16 -7.45
C GLY A 51 -15.23 2.44 -8.21
N TYR A 52 -14.12 3.09 -7.93
CA TYR A 52 -13.72 4.34 -8.60
C TYR A 52 -12.74 4.12 -9.76
N GLY A 53 -12.24 2.89 -9.96
CA GLY A 53 -11.12 2.61 -10.86
C GLY A 53 -9.80 3.06 -10.25
N CYS A 54 -8.69 2.66 -10.88
CA CYS A 54 -7.34 2.91 -10.34
C CYS A 54 -6.68 4.18 -10.89
N ALA A 55 -7.43 5.07 -11.55
CA ALA A 55 -6.94 6.37 -11.93
C ALA A 55 -6.75 7.25 -10.68
N TYR A 56 -5.73 8.08 -10.68
CA TYR A 56 -5.45 9.03 -9.60
C TYR A 56 -5.50 10.46 -10.14
N ASP A 57 -5.80 11.42 -9.26
CA ASP A 57 -5.87 12.84 -9.63
C ASP A 57 -4.51 13.51 -9.53
N VAL A 58 -3.69 13.08 -8.56
CA VAL A 58 -2.35 13.61 -8.34
C VAL A 58 -1.42 12.52 -7.80
N GLN A 59 -0.12 12.62 -8.18
CA GLN A 59 0.95 11.82 -7.62
C GLN A 59 1.97 12.71 -6.92
N GLY A 60 2.35 12.33 -5.71
CA GLY A 60 3.34 13.03 -4.94
C GLY A 60 4.78 12.67 -5.34
N PRO A 61 5.76 13.45 -4.89
CA PRO A 61 7.18 13.24 -5.22
C PRO A 61 7.76 11.92 -4.71
N ALA A 62 7.24 11.37 -3.61
CA ALA A 62 7.65 10.07 -3.08
C ALA A 62 6.84 8.89 -3.69
N GLY A 63 5.89 9.18 -4.59
CA GLY A 63 5.18 8.18 -5.36
C GLY A 63 3.78 7.83 -4.86
N MET A 64 3.32 8.42 -3.76
CA MET A 64 1.94 8.26 -3.29
C MET A 64 0.96 8.74 -4.36
N ARG A 65 0.00 7.92 -4.68
CA ARG A 65 -1.10 8.28 -5.59
C ARG A 65 -2.31 8.68 -4.78
N LEU A 66 -2.90 9.82 -5.13
CA LEU A 66 -4.05 10.37 -4.42
C LEU A 66 -5.20 10.57 -5.39
N ARG A 67 -6.37 10.14 -4.98
CA ARG A 67 -7.63 10.35 -5.66
C ARG A 67 -8.67 10.94 -4.71
N TYR A 68 -9.55 11.75 -5.27
CA TYR A 68 -10.69 12.31 -4.55
C TYR A 68 -11.99 11.69 -5.08
N ALA A 69 -12.85 11.27 -4.16
CA ALA A 69 -14.21 10.88 -4.54
C ALA A 69 -14.94 12.07 -5.19
N PRO A 70 -15.91 11.82 -6.08
CA PRO A 70 -16.57 12.89 -6.83
C PRO A 70 -17.24 13.97 -5.97
N ALA A 71 -17.52 13.67 -4.69
CA ALA A 71 -18.16 14.61 -3.76
C ALA A 71 -17.16 15.42 -2.93
N VAL A 72 -15.85 15.20 -3.13
CA VAL A 72 -14.76 15.88 -2.40
C VAL A 72 -14.09 16.88 -3.34
N GLU A 73 -14.08 18.15 -2.95
CA GLU A 73 -13.43 19.23 -3.70
C GLU A 73 -12.19 19.72 -2.93
N PRO A 74 -10.99 19.25 -3.28
CA PRO A 74 -9.77 19.64 -2.60
C PRO A 74 -9.39 21.09 -2.94
N SER A 75 -8.93 21.84 -1.93
CA SER A 75 -8.43 23.21 -2.14
C SER A 75 -7.09 23.23 -2.88
N ASP A 76 -6.19 22.30 -2.58
CA ASP A 76 -4.89 22.12 -3.23
C ASP A 76 -4.46 20.63 -3.22
N PRO A 77 -4.74 19.88 -4.30
CA PRO A 77 -4.39 18.47 -4.39
C PRO A 77 -2.90 18.19 -4.27
N ARG A 78 -2.03 19.10 -4.75
CA ARG A 78 -0.57 18.91 -4.70
C ARG A 78 -0.04 19.10 -3.30
N ALA A 79 -0.50 20.14 -2.59
CA ALA A 79 -0.12 20.34 -1.20
C ALA A 79 -0.61 19.17 -0.33
N ASN A 80 -1.83 18.69 -0.57
CA ASN A 80 -2.40 17.56 0.15
C ASN A 80 -1.56 16.29 -0.02
N VAL A 81 -1.20 15.90 -1.25
CA VAL A 81 -0.44 14.66 -1.46
C VAL A 81 0.94 14.73 -0.81
N VAL A 82 1.63 15.88 -0.89
CA VAL A 82 2.93 16.07 -0.22
C VAL A 82 2.80 15.95 1.29
N PHE A 83 1.75 16.53 1.86
CA PHE A 83 1.48 16.42 3.29
C PHE A 83 1.19 14.98 3.73
N LEU A 84 0.37 14.25 2.98
CA LEU A 84 0.06 12.84 3.27
C LEU A 84 1.30 11.93 3.11
N GLU A 85 2.17 12.21 2.14
CA GLU A 85 3.47 11.52 2.02
C GLU A 85 4.35 11.73 3.25
N GLN A 86 4.40 12.95 3.78
CA GLN A 86 5.17 13.23 5.00
C GLN A 86 4.62 12.46 6.20
N LEU A 87 3.30 12.40 6.35
CA LEU A 87 2.67 11.60 7.41
C LEU A 87 2.98 10.10 7.27
N TYR A 88 2.89 9.58 6.04
CA TYR A 88 3.21 8.18 5.75
C TYR A 88 4.66 7.88 6.07
N GLN A 89 5.60 8.73 5.64
CA GLN A 89 7.03 8.59 5.93
C GLN A 89 7.32 8.58 7.44
N MET A 90 6.63 9.42 8.22
CA MET A 90 6.76 9.41 9.68
C MET A 90 6.38 8.04 10.28
N VAL A 91 5.34 7.39 9.73
CA VAL A 91 4.92 6.05 10.19
C VAL A 91 5.92 4.99 9.77
N GLU A 92 6.45 5.03 8.54
CA GLU A 92 7.52 4.15 8.08
C GLU A 92 8.77 4.24 8.97
N ASP A 93 9.23 5.46 9.24
CA ASP A 93 10.42 5.72 10.06
C ASP A 93 10.21 5.22 11.50
N CYS A 94 9.02 5.45 12.06
CA CYS A 94 8.66 4.97 13.40
C CYS A 94 8.58 3.45 13.47
N ALA A 95 7.95 2.82 12.47
CA ALA A 95 7.77 1.38 12.42
C ALA A 95 9.06 0.64 12.07
N GLY A 96 10.02 1.31 11.42
CA GLY A 96 11.22 0.68 10.84
C GLY A 96 10.89 -0.26 9.68
N ILE A 97 9.74 -0.06 9.03
CA ILE A 97 9.25 -0.86 7.90
C ILE A 97 9.18 0.05 6.68
N GLN A 98 9.74 -0.42 5.56
CA GLN A 98 9.66 0.26 4.27
C GLN A 98 8.74 -0.51 3.34
N ALA A 99 7.84 0.19 2.66
CA ALA A 99 6.94 -0.36 1.65
C ALA A 99 6.79 0.61 0.47
N PRO A 100 6.24 0.17 -0.69
CA PRO A 100 5.90 1.09 -1.76
C PRO A 100 4.95 2.18 -1.27
N ALA A 101 5.01 3.38 -1.85
CA ALA A 101 4.07 4.44 -1.49
C ALA A 101 2.62 4.01 -1.83
N PRO A 102 1.66 4.17 -0.90
CA PRO A 102 0.30 3.65 -1.06
C PRO A 102 -0.50 4.43 -2.12
N PHE A 103 -1.58 3.81 -2.57
CA PHE A 103 -2.67 4.51 -3.23
C PHE A 103 -3.71 4.91 -2.17
N VAL A 104 -4.01 6.20 -2.09
CA VAL A 104 -4.94 6.77 -1.12
C VAL A 104 -6.14 7.36 -1.85
N ILE A 105 -7.35 7.07 -1.37
CA ILE A 105 -8.58 7.69 -1.86
C ILE A 105 -9.18 8.49 -0.70
N ILE A 106 -9.52 9.75 -0.97
CA ILE A 106 -10.21 10.60 0.00
C ILE A 106 -11.71 10.57 -0.32
N GLU A 107 -12.48 10.08 0.64
CA GLU A 107 -13.92 10.01 0.61
C GLU A 107 -14.55 11.19 1.36
N LYS A 108 -15.82 11.46 1.08
CA LYS A 108 -16.57 12.43 1.86
C LYS A 108 -16.75 11.95 3.30
N GLU A 109 -16.64 12.87 4.26
CA GLU A 109 -16.90 12.62 5.67
C GLU A 109 -18.18 11.81 5.90
N GLY A 110 -18.05 10.71 6.66
CA GLY A 110 -19.16 9.82 6.98
C GLY A 110 -19.60 8.87 5.85
N ALA A 111 -18.89 8.85 4.70
CA ALA A 111 -19.20 7.93 3.60
C ALA A 111 -18.56 6.54 3.74
N LEU A 112 -17.50 6.42 4.55
CA LEU A 112 -16.81 5.15 4.75
C LEU A 112 -17.59 4.27 5.72
N VAL A 113 -18.04 3.12 5.22
CA VAL A 113 -18.69 2.09 6.02
C VAL A 113 -17.92 0.79 5.85
N SER A 114 -17.42 0.24 6.95
CA SER A 114 -16.68 -1.02 6.91
C SER A 114 -17.62 -2.19 6.54
N PRO A 115 -17.22 -3.04 5.58
CA PRO A 115 -17.98 -4.23 5.25
C PRO A 115 -17.93 -5.30 6.34
N LEU A 116 -17.00 -5.18 7.32
CA LEU A 116 -16.81 -6.17 8.38
C LEU A 116 -17.82 -6.01 9.53
N ASP A 117 -18.11 -4.76 9.90
CA ASP A 117 -18.98 -4.45 11.06
C ASP A 117 -20.18 -3.57 10.72
N SER A 118 -20.24 -3.06 9.47
CA SER A 118 -21.27 -2.13 8.99
C SER A 118 -21.34 -0.81 9.77
N LEU A 119 -20.23 -0.43 10.42
CA LEU A 119 -20.10 0.84 11.13
C LEU A 119 -19.40 1.90 10.29
N PRO A 120 -19.64 3.18 10.56
CA PRO A 120 -18.88 4.27 9.94
C PRO A 120 -17.45 4.28 10.49
N HIS A 121 -16.48 4.52 9.61
CA HIS A 121 -15.06 4.65 9.92
C HIS A 121 -14.51 5.92 9.29
N ASN A 122 -13.41 6.45 9.83
CA ASN A 122 -12.71 7.60 9.25
C ASN A 122 -11.56 7.16 8.32
N GLY A 123 -11.19 5.89 8.37
CA GLY A 123 -10.20 5.25 7.50
C GLY A 123 -10.45 3.77 7.36
N LEU A 124 -9.99 3.17 6.25
CA LEU A 124 -10.02 1.74 5.98
C LEU A 124 -8.82 1.35 5.11
N TYR A 125 -8.16 0.28 5.46
CA TYR A 125 -7.16 -0.35 4.60
C TYR A 125 -7.74 -1.60 3.93
N TYR A 126 -7.55 -1.71 2.62
CA TYR A 126 -7.87 -2.90 1.83
C TYR A 126 -6.60 -3.53 1.27
N SER A 127 -6.36 -4.81 1.58
CA SER A 127 -5.22 -5.55 1.03
C SER A 127 -5.44 -6.01 -0.42
N ASP A 128 -6.68 -6.01 -0.88
CA ASP A 128 -7.06 -6.30 -2.25
C ASP A 128 -8.32 -5.49 -2.63
N PRO A 129 -8.20 -4.49 -3.53
CA PRO A 129 -6.96 -3.92 -4.07
C PRO A 129 -6.16 -3.17 -3.00
N ASP A 130 -4.84 -3.22 -3.04
CA ASP A 130 -3.93 -2.63 -2.06
C ASP A 130 -4.03 -1.10 -2.01
N LEU A 131 -4.95 -0.60 -1.16
CA LEU A 131 -5.26 0.83 -1.06
C LEU A 131 -5.73 1.25 0.33
N ILE A 132 -5.57 2.53 0.62
CA ILE A 132 -6.07 3.18 1.83
C ILE A 132 -7.22 4.11 1.46
N LEU A 133 -8.34 4.01 2.18
CA LEU A 133 -9.40 5.01 2.16
C LEU A 133 -9.32 5.86 3.42
N ILE A 134 -9.47 7.17 3.29
CA ILE A 134 -9.65 8.09 4.41
C ILE A 134 -10.79 9.04 4.09
N ASP A 135 -11.51 9.52 5.08
CA ASP A 135 -12.50 10.56 4.87
C ASP A 135 -11.89 11.98 4.91
N ASP A 136 -12.60 12.99 4.41
CA ASP A 136 -12.15 14.38 4.37
C ASP A 136 -12.42 15.15 5.68
N SER A 137 -12.63 14.43 6.78
CA SER A 137 -12.83 15.03 8.10
C SER A 137 -11.55 15.63 8.69
N ALA A 138 -11.68 16.34 9.78
CA ALA A 138 -10.56 16.87 10.55
C ALA A 138 -9.62 15.79 11.11
N TRP A 139 -10.03 14.52 11.08
CA TRP A 139 -9.27 13.37 11.54
C TRP A 139 -8.54 12.63 10.42
N SER A 140 -8.62 13.06 9.17
CA SER A 140 -8.05 12.36 8.01
C SER A 140 -6.55 12.07 8.15
N PHE A 141 -5.76 12.99 8.74
CA PHE A 141 -4.34 12.78 8.99
C PHE A 141 -4.05 11.70 10.05
N TRP A 142 -4.88 11.62 11.10
CA TRP A 142 -4.78 10.54 12.09
C TRP A 142 -5.18 9.21 11.48
N SER A 143 -6.28 9.20 10.72
CA SER A 143 -6.77 8.03 10.00
C SER A 143 -5.73 7.51 9.02
N LEU A 144 -5.06 8.38 8.25
CA LEU A 144 -3.99 7.95 7.37
C LEU A 144 -2.86 7.24 8.13
N LYS A 145 -2.41 7.79 9.26
CA LYS A 145 -1.35 7.14 10.05
C LYS A 145 -1.79 5.77 10.57
N HIS A 146 -3.05 5.65 10.98
CA HIS A 146 -3.63 4.40 11.45
C HIS A 146 -3.66 3.35 10.32
N GLU A 147 -4.21 3.69 9.17
CA GLU A 147 -4.30 2.78 8.02
C GLU A 147 -2.92 2.47 7.42
N ALA A 148 -1.96 3.40 7.52
CA ALA A 148 -0.58 3.16 7.13
C ALA A 148 0.08 2.05 7.98
N VAL A 149 -0.25 1.92 9.27
CA VAL A 149 0.22 0.80 10.08
C VAL A 149 -0.30 -0.53 9.56
N HIS A 150 -1.60 -0.62 9.22
CA HIS A 150 -2.16 -1.82 8.59
C HIS A 150 -1.46 -2.15 7.27
N TYR A 151 -1.25 -1.15 6.43
CA TYR A 151 -0.57 -1.26 5.15
C TYR A 151 0.86 -1.80 5.31
N LEU A 152 1.65 -1.18 6.18
CA LEU A 152 3.05 -1.57 6.44
C LEU A 152 3.15 -2.99 7.00
N LEU A 153 2.29 -3.36 7.95
CA LEU A 153 2.24 -4.70 8.52
C LEU A 153 1.87 -5.75 7.47
N HIS A 154 0.93 -5.42 6.56
CA HIS A 154 0.60 -6.31 5.45
C HIS A 154 1.80 -6.54 4.54
N HIS A 155 2.49 -5.49 4.13
CA HIS A 155 3.67 -5.59 3.26
C HIS A 155 4.85 -6.31 3.90
N ALA A 156 5.06 -6.13 5.22
CA ALA A 156 6.17 -6.77 5.94
C ALA A 156 5.89 -8.22 6.33
N LEU A 157 4.65 -8.52 6.72
CA LEU A 157 4.29 -9.78 7.37
C LEU A 157 3.22 -10.59 6.62
N GLY A 158 2.62 -10.04 5.55
CA GLY A 158 1.46 -10.62 4.87
C GLY A 158 0.18 -10.60 5.71
N ASN A 159 0.15 -9.81 6.79
CA ASN A 159 -0.98 -9.70 7.71
C ASN A 159 -1.13 -8.25 8.17
N SER A 160 -2.26 -7.63 7.88
CA SER A 160 -2.56 -6.24 8.26
C SER A 160 -2.88 -6.02 9.75
N ASP A 161 -2.89 -7.06 10.56
CA ASP A 161 -3.25 -7.02 12.00
C ASP A 161 -4.62 -6.36 12.27
N PRO A 162 -5.73 -6.94 11.76
CA PRO A 162 -7.07 -6.35 11.91
C PRO A 162 -7.55 -6.26 13.36
N ASN A 163 -6.88 -6.93 14.29
CA ASN A 163 -7.20 -6.91 15.73
C ASN A 163 -6.36 -5.90 16.52
N HIS A 164 -5.52 -5.11 15.85
CA HIS A 164 -4.68 -4.07 16.48
C HIS A 164 -3.80 -4.60 17.63
N THR A 165 -3.19 -5.78 17.44
CA THR A 165 -2.33 -6.40 18.46
C THR A 165 -0.93 -5.81 18.47
N SER A 166 -0.50 -5.20 17.38
CA SER A 166 0.79 -4.53 17.27
C SER A 166 0.82 -3.23 18.08
N SER A 167 1.93 -3.02 18.81
CA SER A 167 2.17 -1.77 19.52
C SER A 167 2.32 -0.55 18.59
N LEU A 168 2.55 -0.76 17.28
CA LEU A 168 2.69 0.32 16.30
C LEU A 168 1.44 1.19 16.20
N PHE A 169 0.24 0.64 16.45
CA PHE A 169 -1.00 1.41 16.49
C PHE A 169 -1.02 2.46 17.60
N VAL A 170 -0.27 2.26 18.67
CA VAL A 170 -0.12 3.24 19.73
C VAL A 170 1.12 4.10 19.52
N THR A 171 2.27 3.47 19.21
CA THR A 171 3.55 4.19 19.19
C THR A 171 3.73 5.07 17.97
N CYS A 172 3.23 4.67 16.79
CA CYS A 172 3.46 5.39 15.55
C CYS A 172 2.28 6.27 15.13
N VAL A 173 1.04 5.92 15.50
CA VAL A 173 -0.14 6.72 15.18
C VAL A 173 -0.21 7.98 16.05
N GLU A 174 0.15 7.88 17.34
CA GLU A 174 0.10 8.99 18.29
C GLU A 174 1.28 9.96 18.16
N LEU A 175 2.25 9.73 17.27
CA LEU A 175 3.34 10.67 17.07
C LEU A 175 2.82 12.06 16.71
N PRO A 176 3.24 13.10 17.42
CA PRO A 176 2.86 14.46 17.09
C PRO A 176 3.47 14.86 15.76
N PHE A 177 2.68 15.43 14.86
CA PHE A 177 3.17 16.06 13.66
C PHE A 177 3.68 17.47 14.02
N ALA A 178 4.99 17.66 13.98
CA ALA A 178 5.56 18.99 14.06
C ALA A 178 5.49 19.61 12.66
N MET A 179 4.52 20.49 12.44
CA MET A 179 4.53 21.31 11.21
C MET A 179 5.81 22.16 11.18
N PRO A 180 6.51 22.18 10.05
CA PRO A 180 7.72 23.00 9.89
C PRO A 180 7.44 24.50 9.98
#